data_f94673baf76dc08b0df90263d71a8a66
#
_entry.id   f94673baf76dc08b0df90263d71a8a66
#
_cell.length_a   1.000
_cell.length_b   1.000
_cell.length_c   1.000
_cell.angle_alpha   90.00
_cell.angle_beta   90.00
_cell.angle_gamma   90.00
#
_symmetry.space_group_name_H-M   'P 1'
#
loop_
_entity.id
_entity.type
_entity.pdbx_description
1 polymer ?
#
loop_
_entity_poly.entity_id
_entity_poly.type
_entity_poly.pdbx_seq_one_letter_code
_entity_poly.pdbx_strand_id
1 'polypeptide(L)'
;MDVIDNPKYSYLVKKQPFYYKIFKTLFYDYSKVVFTVYTPLTIQGQENIPDDSFIACSNHNSHLDVALLSVSTRKSYNQIAMLAAKDYFFDSWLRRISINMVMNLIPVDRKIDGVRKFSIKDTLALVKAFMDYEKRNLIMFPEGTRGKPGKMLPFHMGTAKFSIYLNKPILPAVIYGSHLVWPRGQLFFSWPKKIKVLILK
;
A
#
# COMPACT_ATOMS: atom_id res chain seq x y z
N MET A 1 -6.70 24.07 -11.95
CA MET A 1 -7.19 22.72 -12.30
C MET A 1 -7.09 21.89 -11.05
N ASP A 2 -8.19 21.29 -10.60
CA ASP A 2 -8.16 20.42 -9.43
C ASP A 2 -7.30 19.17 -9.73
N VAL A 3 -6.60 18.65 -8.73
CA VAL A 3 -5.76 17.46 -8.88
C VAL A 3 -6.56 16.24 -9.34
N ILE A 4 -7.84 16.18 -8.98
CA ILE A 4 -8.78 15.11 -9.36
C ILE A 4 -9.03 15.10 -10.87
N ASP A 5 -9.04 16.27 -11.51
CA ASP A 5 -9.29 16.43 -12.95
C ASP A 5 -8.01 16.26 -13.79
N ASN A 6 -6.87 16.11 -13.15
CA ASN A 6 -5.60 15.94 -13.84
C ASN A 6 -5.54 14.54 -14.50
N PRO A 7 -5.39 14.46 -15.85
CA PRO A 7 -5.33 13.17 -16.56
C PRO A 7 -4.25 12.22 -16.05
N LYS A 8 -3.17 12.79 -15.46
CA LYS A 8 -2.07 12.00 -14.87
C LYS A 8 -2.54 11.08 -13.73
N TYR A 9 -3.63 11.43 -13.03
CA TYR A 9 -4.15 10.69 -11.88
C TYR A 9 -5.53 10.06 -12.13
N SER A 10 -6.03 10.13 -13.36
CA SER A 10 -7.37 9.64 -13.72
C SER A 10 -7.60 8.16 -13.34
N TYR A 11 -6.54 7.34 -13.37
CA TYR A 11 -6.60 5.92 -12.98
C TYR A 11 -6.91 5.69 -11.50
N LEU A 12 -6.73 6.71 -10.65
CA LEU A 12 -7.07 6.64 -9.22
C LEU A 12 -8.54 6.98 -8.97
N VAL A 13 -9.10 7.92 -9.72
CA VAL A 13 -10.40 8.53 -9.44
C VAL A 13 -11.53 8.06 -10.36
N LYS A 14 -11.21 7.33 -11.42
CA LYS A 14 -12.15 6.84 -12.44
C LYS A 14 -11.98 5.34 -12.65
N LYS A 15 -12.87 4.77 -13.48
CA LYS A 15 -12.75 3.38 -13.92
C LYS A 15 -11.39 3.17 -14.62
N GLN A 16 -10.60 2.24 -14.12
CA GLN A 16 -9.31 1.92 -14.70
C GLN A 16 -9.46 1.19 -16.04
N PRO A 17 -8.50 1.34 -16.97
CA PRO A 17 -8.42 0.50 -18.17
C PRO A 17 -8.47 -0.98 -17.79
N PHE A 18 -9.16 -1.79 -18.60
CA PHE A 18 -9.40 -3.21 -18.29
C PHE A 18 -8.10 -4.00 -18.13
N TYR A 19 -7.08 -3.69 -18.93
CA TYR A 19 -5.77 -4.35 -18.85
C TYR A 19 -5.06 -4.10 -17.50
N TYR A 20 -5.20 -2.92 -16.88
CA TYR A 20 -4.69 -2.70 -15.53
C TYR A 20 -5.39 -3.62 -14.52
N LYS A 21 -6.70 -3.80 -14.67
CA LYS A 21 -7.45 -4.70 -13.77
C LYS A 21 -6.97 -6.14 -13.92
N ILE A 22 -6.72 -6.60 -15.15
CA ILE A 22 -6.21 -7.96 -15.44
C ILE A 22 -4.84 -8.14 -14.79
N PHE A 23 -3.87 -7.27 -15.06
CA PHE A 23 -2.52 -7.41 -14.50
C PHE A 23 -2.52 -7.40 -12.97
N LYS A 24 -3.29 -6.51 -12.34
CA LYS A 24 -3.43 -6.48 -10.88
C LYS A 24 -4.05 -7.75 -10.31
N THR A 25 -5.02 -8.34 -11.01
CA THR A 25 -5.61 -9.61 -10.61
C THR A 25 -4.60 -10.74 -10.72
N LEU A 26 -3.90 -10.84 -11.85
CA LEU A 26 -2.85 -11.85 -12.05
C LEU A 26 -1.74 -11.72 -11.01
N PHE A 27 -1.33 -10.50 -10.69
CA PHE A 27 -0.30 -10.27 -9.67
C PHE A 27 -0.78 -10.59 -8.26
N TYR A 28 -2.06 -10.38 -7.97
CA TYR A 28 -2.67 -10.81 -6.72
C TYR A 28 -2.70 -12.33 -6.57
N ASP A 29 -3.11 -13.03 -7.64
CA ASP A 29 -3.14 -14.49 -7.65
C ASP A 29 -1.73 -15.09 -7.57
N TYR A 30 -0.77 -14.49 -8.28
CA TYR A 30 0.65 -14.83 -8.13
C TYR A 30 1.12 -14.65 -6.68
N SER A 31 0.76 -13.54 -6.03
CA SER A 31 1.12 -13.31 -4.61
C SER A 31 0.53 -14.39 -3.69
N LYS A 32 -0.72 -14.82 -3.92
CA LYS A 32 -1.32 -15.94 -3.16
C LYS A 32 -0.55 -17.23 -3.34
N VAL A 33 -0.15 -17.57 -4.57
CA VAL A 33 0.66 -18.76 -4.85
C VAL A 33 2.00 -18.69 -4.12
N VAL A 34 2.69 -17.55 -4.20
CA VAL A 34 3.98 -17.34 -3.51
C VAL A 34 3.83 -17.54 -2.00
N PHE A 35 2.77 -16.98 -1.39
CA PHE A 35 2.54 -17.08 0.05
C PHE A 35 1.93 -18.42 0.50
N THR A 36 1.51 -19.25 -0.41
CA THR A 36 1.08 -20.62 -0.11
C THR A 36 2.23 -21.62 -0.26
N VAL A 37 2.99 -21.50 -1.35
CA VAL A 37 3.98 -22.50 -1.77
C VAL A 37 5.40 -22.13 -1.32
N TYR A 38 5.85 -20.90 -1.64
CA TYR A 38 7.24 -20.51 -1.41
C TYR A 38 7.49 -19.98 -0.01
N THR A 39 6.67 -19.07 0.49
CA THR A 39 6.83 -18.49 1.84
C THR A 39 5.51 -18.61 2.60
N PRO A 40 5.27 -19.76 3.27
CA PRO A 40 3.97 -20.04 3.88
C PRO A 40 3.53 -18.94 4.85
N LEU A 41 2.34 -18.37 4.56
CA LEU A 41 1.74 -17.29 5.29
C LEU A 41 0.68 -17.80 6.27
N THR A 42 0.83 -17.46 7.54
CA THR A 42 -0.20 -17.67 8.56
C THR A 42 -0.89 -16.35 8.86
N ILE A 43 -2.22 -16.32 8.79
CA ILE A 43 -3.02 -15.13 9.05
C ILE A 43 -3.92 -15.37 10.26
N GLN A 44 -3.99 -14.39 11.16
CA GLN A 44 -4.88 -14.40 12.32
C GLN A 44 -5.63 -13.08 12.41
N GLY A 45 -6.87 -13.10 12.92
CA GLY A 45 -7.67 -11.91 13.14
C GLY A 45 -8.41 -11.41 11.88
N GLN A 46 -8.63 -12.25 10.86
CA GLN A 46 -9.36 -11.85 9.65
C GLN A 46 -10.82 -11.46 9.93
N GLU A 47 -11.38 -11.90 11.04
CA GLU A 47 -12.70 -11.50 11.54
C GLU A 47 -12.79 -10.03 11.93
N ASN A 48 -11.65 -9.36 12.12
CA ASN A 48 -11.58 -7.93 12.46
C ASN A 48 -11.63 -7.02 11.22
N ILE A 49 -11.62 -7.57 10.00
CA ILE A 49 -11.61 -6.78 8.78
C ILE A 49 -12.96 -6.10 8.60
N PRO A 50 -13.02 -4.75 8.49
CA PRO A 50 -14.28 -4.05 8.25
C PRO A 50 -14.89 -4.39 6.89
N ASP A 51 -16.23 -4.37 6.82
CA ASP A 51 -16.97 -4.57 5.56
C ASP A 51 -16.86 -3.35 4.63
N ASP A 52 -16.69 -2.16 5.19
CA ASP A 52 -16.49 -0.92 4.44
C ASP A 52 -15.01 -0.59 4.24
N SER A 53 -14.71 0.50 3.58
CA SER A 53 -13.36 1.02 3.35
C SER A 53 -12.61 1.28 4.65
N PHE A 54 -11.35 0.88 4.70
CA PHE A 54 -10.46 1.04 5.86
C PHE A 54 -9.05 1.45 5.44
N ILE A 55 -8.26 1.87 6.40
CA ILE A 55 -6.83 2.13 6.26
C ILE A 55 -6.08 0.99 6.95
N ALA A 56 -5.51 0.06 6.17
CA ALA A 56 -4.64 -0.96 6.72
C ALA A 56 -3.31 -0.33 7.17
N CYS A 57 -2.94 -0.56 8.42
CA CYS A 57 -1.78 0.05 9.05
C CYS A 57 -0.89 -1.02 9.67
N SER A 58 0.38 -1.13 9.25
CA SER A 58 1.32 -2.10 9.80
C SER A 58 2.75 -1.58 9.89
N ASN A 59 3.62 -2.33 10.57
CA ASN A 59 5.07 -2.17 10.48
C ASN A 59 5.59 -2.40 9.07
N HIS A 60 6.76 -1.83 8.73
CA HIS A 60 7.30 -1.86 7.37
C HIS A 60 8.79 -2.24 7.33
N ASN A 61 9.08 -3.49 7.02
CA ASN A 61 10.44 -4.04 7.04
C ASN A 61 10.85 -4.77 5.75
N SER A 62 9.91 -4.93 4.79
CA SER A 62 10.12 -5.76 3.60
C SER A 62 9.47 -5.15 2.36
N HIS A 63 9.94 -5.55 1.20
CA HIS A 63 9.25 -5.31 -0.08
C HIS A 63 7.94 -6.09 -0.20
N LEU A 64 7.76 -7.15 0.58
CA LEU A 64 6.57 -8.01 0.59
C LEU A 64 5.39 -7.44 1.38
N ASP A 65 5.59 -6.43 2.23
CA ASP A 65 4.59 -6.04 3.23
C ASP A 65 3.26 -5.59 2.61
N VAL A 66 3.30 -4.90 1.46
CA VAL A 66 2.07 -4.52 0.72
C VAL A 66 1.33 -5.76 0.21
N ALA A 67 2.06 -6.72 -0.35
CA ALA A 67 1.48 -7.96 -0.86
C ALA A 67 0.90 -8.81 0.28
N LEU A 68 1.60 -8.87 1.41
CA LEU A 68 1.12 -9.56 2.62
C LEU A 68 -0.18 -8.96 3.14
N LEU A 69 -0.26 -7.63 3.26
CA LEU A 69 -1.49 -6.96 3.67
C LEU A 69 -2.63 -7.18 2.67
N SER A 70 -2.33 -7.10 1.36
CA SER A 70 -3.31 -7.37 0.30
C SER A 70 -3.93 -8.76 0.46
N VAL A 71 -3.10 -9.79 0.55
CA VAL A 71 -3.57 -11.19 0.70
C VAL A 71 -4.25 -11.40 2.05
N SER A 72 -3.70 -10.87 3.14
CA SER A 72 -4.24 -11.04 4.49
C SER A 72 -5.60 -10.38 4.67
N THR A 73 -5.84 -9.23 4.03
CA THR A 73 -7.13 -8.53 4.08
C THR A 73 -8.10 -8.98 2.99
N ARG A 74 -7.73 -9.93 2.13
CA ARG A 74 -8.53 -10.40 0.98
C ARG A 74 -8.91 -9.27 0.02
N LYS A 75 -8.13 -8.20 -0.03
CA LYS A 75 -8.34 -7.07 -0.96
C LYS A 75 -7.28 -7.14 -2.06
N SER A 76 -7.73 -7.31 -3.31
CA SER A 76 -6.83 -7.37 -4.46
C SER A 76 -6.15 -6.02 -4.70
N TYR A 77 -5.10 -6.01 -5.53
CA TYR A 77 -4.41 -4.76 -5.91
C TYR A 77 -5.30 -3.77 -6.68
N ASN A 78 -6.46 -4.20 -7.16
CA ASN A 78 -7.48 -3.31 -7.71
C ASN A 78 -8.19 -2.48 -6.62
N GLN A 79 -8.26 -3.03 -5.41
CA GLN A 79 -9.03 -2.50 -4.28
C GLN A 79 -8.17 -1.77 -3.26
N ILE A 80 -6.85 -1.75 -3.44
CA ILE A 80 -5.93 -1.10 -2.51
C ILE A 80 -5.04 -0.08 -3.22
N ALA A 81 -4.66 0.96 -2.50
CA ALA A 81 -3.58 1.87 -2.88
C ALA A 81 -2.62 2.05 -1.72
N MET A 82 -1.43 2.56 -2.02
CA MET A 82 -0.47 3.03 -1.02
C MET A 82 0.08 4.41 -1.39
N LEU A 83 0.54 5.15 -0.39
CA LEU A 83 1.26 6.40 -0.63
C LEU A 83 2.67 6.11 -1.12
N ALA A 84 3.09 6.82 -2.14
CA ALA A 84 4.41 6.67 -2.73
C ALA A 84 5.08 8.02 -3.01
N ALA A 85 6.38 8.08 -2.78
CA ALA A 85 7.16 9.28 -2.99
C ALA A 85 7.07 9.76 -4.45
N LYS A 86 6.60 11.00 -4.64
CA LYS A 86 6.34 11.58 -5.95
C LYS A 86 7.61 11.68 -6.79
N ASP A 87 8.69 12.13 -6.18
CA ASP A 87 10.02 12.30 -6.78
C ASP A 87 10.61 11.00 -7.35
N TYR A 88 10.23 9.85 -6.80
CA TYR A 88 10.77 8.56 -7.23
C TYR A 88 9.88 7.85 -8.24
N PHE A 89 8.56 7.83 -8.04
CA PHE A 89 7.65 7.00 -8.83
C PHE A 89 6.93 7.73 -9.97
N PHE A 90 6.83 9.06 -9.91
CA PHE A 90 5.96 9.81 -10.82
C PHE A 90 6.70 10.69 -11.83
N ASP A 91 8.02 10.80 -11.76
CA ASP A 91 8.82 11.62 -12.68
C ASP A 91 9.05 10.96 -14.04
N SER A 92 9.00 9.60 -14.11
CA SER A 92 9.08 8.85 -15.36
C SER A 92 7.73 8.26 -15.73
N TRP A 93 7.27 8.51 -16.97
CA TRP A 93 6.01 7.98 -17.48
C TRP A 93 6.04 6.44 -17.60
N LEU A 94 7.15 5.84 -18.03
CA LEU A 94 7.34 4.40 -18.10
C LEU A 94 7.24 3.76 -16.73
N ARG A 95 7.95 4.30 -15.73
CA ARG A 95 7.91 3.80 -14.35
C ARG A 95 6.51 3.89 -13.77
N ARG A 96 5.81 5.00 -14.02
CA ARG A 96 4.43 5.19 -13.57
C ARG A 96 3.48 4.14 -14.17
N ILE A 97 3.55 3.89 -15.49
CA ILE A 97 2.71 2.89 -16.15
C ILE A 97 3.02 1.49 -15.60
N SER A 98 4.29 1.09 -15.58
CA SER A 98 4.70 -0.24 -15.13
C SER A 98 4.21 -0.54 -13.71
N ILE A 99 4.33 0.43 -12.81
CA ILE A 99 3.90 0.24 -11.41
C ILE A 99 2.38 0.24 -11.31
N ASN A 100 1.68 1.11 -12.05
CA ASN A 100 0.22 1.13 -12.03
C ASN A 100 -0.42 -0.12 -12.64
N MET A 101 0.32 -0.90 -13.42
CA MET A 101 -0.11 -2.24 -13.86
C MET A 101 -0.16 -3.24 -12.70
N VAL A 102 0.62 -3.02 -11.64
CA VAL A 102 0.75 -3.96 -10.52
C VAL A 102 0.02 -3.47 -9.27
N MET A 103 0.03 -2.16 -8.99
CA MET A 103 -0.61 -1.58 -7.81
C MET A 103 -1.04 -0.13 -8.04
N ASN A 104 -1.88 0.41 -7.17
CA ASN A 104 -2.27 1.82 -7.22
C ASN A 104 -1.36 2.61 -6.29
N LEU A 105 -0.59 3.56 -6.87
CA LEU A 105 0.22 4.49 -6.09
C LEU A 105 -0.41 5.86 -6.08
N ILE A 106 -0.54 6.45 -4.90
CA ILE A 106 -0.98 7.82 -4.71
C ILE A 106 0.23 8.67 -4.34
N PRO A 107 0.50 9.78 -5.06
CA PRO A 107 1.66 10.61 -4.82
C PRO A 107 1.60 11.29 -3.46
N VAL A 108 2.69 11.23 -2.73
CA VAL A 108 2.94 12.03 -1.53
C VAL A 108 4.32 12.66 -1.65
N ASP A 109 4.42 13.93 -1.30
CA ASP A 109 5.72 14.62 -1.34
C ASP A 109 6.43 14.54 0.00
N ARG A 110 7.72 14.28 -0.06
CA ARG A 110 8.59 14.41 1.11
C ARG A 110 8.95 15.88 1.27
N LYS A 111 9.09 16.34 2.50
CA LYS A 111 9.71 17.64 2.72
C LYS A 111 11.19 17.54 2.36
N ILE A 112 11.61 18.27 1.33
CA ILE A 112 13.01 18.50 0.98
C ILE A 112 13.27 19.97 1.28
N ASP A 113 14.23 20.27 2.12
CA ASP A 113 14.57 21.64 2.56
C ASP A 113 13.35 22.46 3.07
N GLY A 114 12.44 21.78 3.76
CA GLY A 114 11.23 22.42 4.31
C GLY A 114 10.09 22.65 3.31
N VAL A 115 10.33 22.52 2.02
CA VAL A 115 9.36 22.79 0.94
C VAL A 115 8.77 21.49 0.41
N ARG A 116 7.45 21.50 0.13
CA ARG A 116 6.75 20.44 -0.60
C ARG A 116 6.36 20.95 -1.98
N LYS A 117 6.75 20.21 -3.01
CA LYS A 117 6.35 20.50 -4.41
C LYS A 117 4.96 19.97 -4.76
N PHE A 118 4.42 19.06 -3.95
CA PHE A 118 3.08 18.50 -4.09
C PHE A 118 2.32 18.67 -2.77
N SER A 119 1.14 19.27 -2.86
CA SER A 119 0.35 19.61 -1.69
C SER A 119 -0.17 18.37 -0.97
N ILE A 120 -0.17 18.39 0.36
CA ILE A 120 -0.83 17.35 1.15
C ILE A 120 -2.34 17.36 0.92
N LYS A 121 -2.93 18.51 0.58
CA LYS A 121 -4.34 18.62 0.22
C LYS A 121 -4.65 17.83 -1.05
N ASP A 122 -3.77 17.90 -2.05
CA ASP A 122 -3.90 17.12 -3.29
C ASP A 122 -3.76 15.62 -3.03
N THR A 123 -2.81 15.22 -2.17
CA THR A 123 -2.70 13.82 -1.74
C THR A 123 -4.00 13.34 -1.09
N LEU A 124 -4.55 14.12 -0.15
CA LEU A 124 -5.79 13.79 0.55
C LEU A 124 -7.00 13.74 -0.41
N ALA A 125 -7.09 14.67 -1.36
CA ALA A 125 -8.15 14.67 -2.38
C ALA A 125 -8.09 13.40 -3.25
N LEU A 126 -6.91 13.00 -3.70
CA LEU A 126 -6.71 11.76 -4.48
C LEU A 126 -7.02 10.52 -3.65
N VAL A 127 -6.60 10.46 -2.38
CA VAL A 127 -6.92 9.33 -1.48
C VAL A 127 -8.42 9.22 -1.28
N LYS A 128 -9.09 10.35 -0.98
CA LYS A 128 -10.54 10.38 -0.80
C LYS A 128 -11.27 9.88 -2.03
N ALA A 129 -10.95 10.43 -3.20
CA ALA A 129 -11.57 10.01 -4.46
C ALA A 129 -11.29 8.52 -4.78
N PHE A 130 -10.10 8.01 -4.46
CA PHE A 130 -9.77 6.60 -4.63
C PHE A 130 -10.59 5.69 -3.72
N MET A 131 -10.72 6.04 -2.44
CA MET A 131 -11.43 5.22 -1.44
C MET A 131 -12.95 5.25 -1.63
N ASP A 132 -13.51 6.40 -2.02
CA ASP A 132 -14.95 6.54 -2.29
C ASP A 132 -15.36 5.78 -3.56
N TYR A 133 -14.44 5.56 -4.49
CA TYR A 133 -14.71 4.80 -5.71
C TYR A 133 -14.65 3.28 -5.43
N GLU A 134 -15.79 2.60 -5.53
CA GLU A 134 -15.92 1.14 -5.32
C GLU A 134 -15.45 0.66 -3.91
N LYS A 135 -15.56 1.50 -2.86
CA LYS A 135 -15.16 1.18 -1.48
C LYS A 135 -13.74 0.59 -1.39
N ARG A 136 -12.78 1.29 -1.95
CA ARG A 136 -11.38 0.86 -1.95
C ARG A 136 -10.68 1.19 -0.63
N ASN A 137 -9.50 0.62 -0.43
CA ASN A 137 -8.78 0.68 0.83
C ASN A 137 -7.40 1.33 0.65
N LEU A 138 -6.86 1.90 1.71
CA LEU A 138 -5.52 2.46 1.73
C LEU A 138 -4.60 1.61 2.59
N ILE A 139 -3.36 1.39 2.15
CA ILE A 139 -2.30 0.84 2.98
C ILE A 139 -1.38 1.97 3.41
N MET A 140 -1.12 2.05 4.69
CA MET A 140 -0.18 3.01 5.28
C MET A 140 0.79 2.32 6.24
N PHE A 141 2.03 2.77 6.18
CA PHE A 141 3.05 2.34 7.12
C PHE A 141 3.41 3.55 7.99
N PRO A 142 3.07 3.53 9.30
CA PRO A 142 3.26 4.70 10.17
C PRO A 142 4.73 5.04 10.39
N GLU A 143 5.64 4.13 10.11
CA GLU A 143 7.08 4.35 10.13
C GLU A 143 7.58 5.29 9.00
N GLY A 144 6.77 5.50 7.95
CA GLY A 144 7.09 6.37 6.81
C GLY A 144 8.21 5.88 5.89
N THR A 145 8.96 4.88 6.31
CA THR A 145 10.02 4.22 5.54
C THR A 145 10.23 2.80 6.05
N ARG A 146 10.90 1.97 5.24
CA ARG A 146 11.28 0.62 5.68
C ARG A 146 12.40 0.71 6.72
N GLY A 147 12.15 0.12 7.88
CA GLY A 147 13.11 -0.02 8.97
C GLY A 147 14.29 -0.93 8.64
N LYS A 148 15.25 -1.03 9.58
CA LYS A 148 16.28 -2.08 9.56
C LYS A 148 15.61 -3.43 9.86
N PRO A 149 16.12 -4.55 9.32
CA PRO A 149 15.58 -5.88 9.57
C PRO A 149 15.33 -6.14 11.05
N GLY A 150 14.10 -6.54 11.39
CA GLY A 150 13.69 -6.88 12.76
C GLY A 150 13.56 -5.71 13.75
N LYS A 151 13.72 -4.46 13.29
CA LYS A 151 13.53 -3.27 14.14
C LYS A 151 12.38 -2.41 13.64
N MET A 152 11.43 -2.11 14.51
CA MET A 152 10.35 -1.17 14.25
C MET A 152 10.84 0.26 14.48
N LEU A 153 10.50 1.17 13.58
CA LEU A 153 10.80 2.59 13.72
C LEU A 153 9.67 3.32 14.49
N PRO A 154 9.94 4.51 15.04
CA PRO A 154 8.89 5.34 15.63
C PRO A 154 7.75 5.63 14.66
N PHE A 155 6.52 5.64 15.17
CA PHE A 155 5.33 5.89 14.39
C PHE A 155 5.06 7.39 14.25
N HIS A 156 4.79 7.83 13.04
CA HIS A 156 4.35 9.18 12.73
C HIS A 156 2.83 9.29 12.76
N MET A 157 2.33 10.46 13.12
CA MET A 157 0.90 10.77 13.20
C MET A 157 0.15 10.79 11.85
N GLY A 158 0.85 10.49 10.74
CA GLY A 158 0.27 10.54 9.41
C GLY A 158 -0.98 9.67 9.26
N THR A 159 -0.91 8.40 9.65
CA THR A 159 -2.03 7.47 9.54
C THR A 159 -3.26 7.93 10.31
N ALA A 160 -3.09 8.41 11.56
CA ALA A 160 -4.19 8.94 12.36
C ALA A 160 -4.83 10.19 11.72
N LYS A 161 -4.03 11.12 11.20
CA LYS A 161 -4.53 12.31 10.50
C LYS A 161 -5.33 11.94 9.25
N PHE A 162 -4.89 10.96 8.47
CA PHE A 162 -5.62 10.46 7.31
C PHE A 162 -6.94 9.80 7.74
N SER A 163 -6.95 8.97 8.77
CA SER A 163 -8.16 8.32 9.30
C SER A 163 -9.21 9.35 9.71
N ILE A 164 -8.82 10.36 10.48
CA ILE A 164 -9.73 11.44 10.91
C ILE A 164 -10.28 12.23 9.71
N TYR A 165 -9.41 12.66 8.79
CA TYR A 165 -9.81 13.44 7.62
C TYR A 165 -10.76 12.68 6.68
N LEU A 166 -10.49 11.39 6.48
CA LEU A 166 -11.26 10.55 5.57
C LEU A 166 -12.49 9.93 6.23
N ASN A 167 -12.61 10.04 7.55
CA ASN A 167 -13.62 9.35 8.36
C ASN A 167 -13.64 7.84 8.07
N LYS A 168 -12.46 7.21 8.07
CA LYS A 168 -12.28 5.78 7.82
C LYS A 168 -11.53 5.11 8.97
N PRO A 169 -11.96 3.90 9.39
CA PRO A 169 -11.29 3.18 10.47
C PRO A 169 -9.87 2.76 10.07
N ILE A 170 -9.00 2.68 11.07
CA ILE A 170 -7.69 2.04 10.93
C ILE A 170 -7.86 0.56 11.25
N LEU A 171 -7.37 -0.30 10.35
CA LEU A 171 -7.20 -1.73 10.58
C LEU A 171 -5.74 -1.99 10.93
N PRO A 172 -5.39 -2.12 12.22
CA PRO A 172 -4.00 -2.34 12.60
C PRO A 172 -3.61 -3.79 12.34
N ALA A 173 -2.39 -3.99 11.86
CA ALA A 173 -1.83 -5.31 11.61
C ALA A 173 -0.35 -5.35 11.97
N VAL A 174 0.15 -6.52 12.33
CA VAL A 174 1.58 -6.75 12.59
C VAL A 174 2.08 -7.84 11.67
N ILE A 175 3.17 -7.56 10.96
CA ILE A 175 3.83 -8.48 10.03
C ILE A 175 5.12 -8.99 10.67
N TYR A 176 5.23 -10.31 10.80
CA TYR A 176 6.41 -10.99 11.32
C TYR A 176 7.10 -11.81 10.24
N GLY A 177 8.42 -11.74 10.17
CA GLY A 177 9.27 -12.58 9.33
C GLY A 177 9.43 -12.11 7.89
N SER A 178 8.72 -11.10 7.42
CA SER A 178 8.83 -10.60 6.03
C SER A 178 10.24 -10.11 5.68
N HIS A 179 10.93 -9.48 6.63
CA HIS A 179 12.31 -9.02 6.48
C HIS A 179 13.34 -10.15 6.32
N LEU A 180 13.01 -11.38 6.72
CA LEU A 180 13.86 -12.55 6.53
C LEU A 180 13.79 -13.09 5.09
N VAL A 181 12.74 -12.74 4.36
CA VAL A 181 12.49 -13.19 2.98
C VAL A 181 12.96 -12.16 1.97
N TRP A 182 12.57 -10.90 2.14
CA TRP A 182 12.96 -9.84 1.21
C TRP A 182 13.18 -8.49 1.90
N PRO A 183 14.30 -8.32 2.61
CA PRO A 183 14.61 -7.07 3.30
C PRO A 183 14.92 -5.92 2.33
N ARG A 184 14.91 -4.71 2.86
CA ARG A 184 15.38 -3.52 2.13
C ARG A 184 16.80 -3.71 1.64
N GLY A 185 17.05 -3.35 0.37
CA GLY A 185 18.39 -3.38 -0.25
C GLY A 185 18.74 -4.69 -0.97
N GLN A 186 17.92 -5.73 -0.86
CA GLN A 186 18.06 -6.94 -1.67
C GLN A 186 17.23 -6.88 -2.95
N LEU A 187 17.80 -7.35 -4.06
CA LEU A 187 17.11 -7.44 -5.35
C LEU A 187 16.23 -8.67 -5.47
N PHE A 188 16.60 -9.77 -4.82
CA PHE A 188 15.91 -11.06 -4.91
C PHE A 188 15.48 -11.57 -3.55
N PHE A 189 14.54 -12.51 -3.56
CA PHE A 189 14.13 -13.24 -2.36
C PHE A 189 15.30 -14.00 -1.75
N SER A 190 15.35 -14.02 -0.42
CA SER A 190 16.19 -14.97 0.34
C SER A 190 15.52 -16.34 0.37
N TRP A 191 16.12 -17.31 1.09
CA TRP A 191 15.53 -18.61 1.33
C TRP A 191 14.11 -18.50 1.91
N PRO A 192 13.21 -19.44 1.57
CA PRO A 192 11.84 -19.46 2.09
C PRO A 192 11.79 -19.43 3.62
N LYS A 193 10.95 -18.59 4.19
CA LYS A 193 10.69 -18.51 5.62
C LYS A 193 9.19 -18.37 5.85
N LYS A 194 8.73 -18.88 6.99
CA LYS A 194 7.35 -18.68 7.43
C LYS A 194 7.11 -17.21 7.76
N ILE A 195 5.99 -16.68 7.29
CA ILE A 195 5.54 -15.32 7.59
C ILE A 195 4.23 -15.41 8.37
N LYS A 196 4.06 -14.49 9.31
CA LYS A 196 2.80 -14.37 10.05
C LYS A 196 2.28 -12.94 9.94
N VAL A 197 0.98 -12.80 9.69
CA VAL A 197 0.26 -11.53 9.79
C VAL A 197 -0.81 -11.66 10.87
N LEU A 198 -0.79 -10.75 11.83
CA LEU A 198 -1.80 -10.63 12.87
C LEU A 198 -2.59 -9.34 12.64
N ILE A 199 -3.88 -9.47 12.38
CA ILE A 199 -4.83 -8.36 12.24
C ILE A 199 -5.45 -8.13 13.61
N LEU A 200 -5.33 -6.90 14.11
CA LEU A 200 -5.81 -6.51 15.43
C LEU A 200 -7.23 -5.91 15.36
N LYS A 201 -7.84 -5.76 16.53
CA LYS A 201 -9.10 -5.00 16.66
C LYS A 201 -8.83 -3.51 16.65
#